data_1b92237ead7c29f1c5872cbee8babe44
#
_entry.id   1b92237ead7c29f1c5872cbee8babe44
#
_cell.length_a   1.000
_cell.length_b   1.000
_cell.length_c   1.000
_cell.angle_alpha   90.00
_cell.angle_beta   90.00
_cell.angle_gamma   90.00
#
_symmetry.space_group_name_H-M   'P 1'
#
loop_
_entity.id
_entity.type
_entity.pdbx_description
1 polymer ?
#
loop_
_entity_poly.entity_id
_entity_poly.type
_entity_poly.pdbx_seq_one_letter_code
_entity_poly.pdbx_strand_id
1 'polypeptide(L)'
;VNAEVVGLASGLGLWVNDASDPTGGPVAVPAVARAGAVTVAVSTGGVSPGAAAWLRDLLAASVPAEVVEALDLLAEVAGELAEEMAREAAVEGAVGVATGTGAPDEAVASTRSPRPDWRMLLDSGMLVDIREGRRAVAKERLKACLSSSSD
;
A
#
# COMPACT_ATOMS: atom_id res chain seq x y z
N VAL A 1 14.20 25.29 24.92
CA VAL A 1 13.39 25.60 23.72
C VAL A 1 12.60 24.37 23.27
N ASN A 2 13.23 23.20 23.03
CA ASN A 2 12.51 22.03 22.52
C ASN A 2 11.45 21.53 23.52
N ALA A 3 11.78 21.40 24.81
CA ALA A 3 10.83 20.96 25.84
C ALA A 3 9.62 21.90 25.99
N GLU A 4 9.78 23.21 25.79
CA GLU A 4 8.67 24.17 25.82
C GLU A 4 7.75 23.97 24.61
N VAL A 5 8.32 23.77 23.42
CA VAL A 5 7.55 23.51 22.20
C VAL A 5 6.76 22.20 22.32
N VAL A 6 7.41 21.14 22.83
CA VAL A 6 6.76 19.85 23.09
C VAL A 6 5.63 20.01 24.12
N GLY A 7 5.86 20.76 25.21
CA GLY A 7 4.84 21.03 26.22
C GLY A 7 3.63 21.80 25.68
N LEU A 8 3.85 22.82 24.88
CA LEU A 8 2.79 23.61 24.23
C LEU A 8 1.99 22.76 23.24
N ALA A 9 2.67 22.02 22.40
CA ALA A 9 2.01 21.19 21.41
C ALA A 9 1.21 20.04 22.05
N SER A 10 1.77 19.40 23.09
CA SER A 10 1.06 18.38 23.87
C SER A 10 -0.17 18.95 24.59
N GLY A 11 -0.09 20.17 25.10
CA GLY A 11 -1.22 20.88 25.70
C GLY A 11 -2.33 21.21 24.71
N LEU A 12 -2.02 21.29 23.42
CA LEU A 12 -2.97 21.46 22.32
C LEU A 12 -3.47 20.10 21.73
N GLY A 13 -3.07 18.96 22.30
CA GLY A 13 -3.42 17.64 21.80
C GLY A 13 -2.71 17.25 20.49
N LEU A 14 -1.62 17.95 20.14
CA LEU A 14 -0.85 17.68 18.93
C LEU A 14 0.19 16.57 19.19
N TRP A 15 0.39 15.74 18.17
CA TRP A 15 1.41 14.71 18.20
C TRP A 15 2.77 15.33 17.86
N VAL A 16 3.75 15.16 18.76
CA VAL A 16 5.08 15.76 18.64
C VAL A 16 6.16 14.70 18.72
N ASN A 17 7.12 14.78 17.81
CA ASN A 17 8.37 14.04 17.91
C ASN A 17 9.46 15.01 18.37
N ASP A 18 10.09 14.73 19.53
CA ASP A 18 11.28 15.45 19.99
C ASP A 18 12.53 14.72 19.51
N ALA A 19 13.18 15.27 18.47
CA ALA A 19 14.41 14.69 17.93
C ALA A 19 15.61 14.78 18.90
N SER A 20 15.53 15.63 19.94
CA SER A 20 16.58 15.78 20.96
C SER A 20 16.38 14.84 22.17
N ASP A 21 15.17 14.34 22.38
CA ASP A 21 14.82 13.38 23.41
C ASP A 21 13.96 12.26 22.84
N PRO A 22 14.55 11.16 22.38
CA PRO A 22 13.83 10.05 21.76
C PRO A 22 12.88 9.32 22.71
N THR A 23 12.94 9.61 24.02
CA THR A 23 12.07 9.00 25.04
C THR A 23 10.97 9.95 25.54
N GLY A 24 11.07 11.22 25.21
CA GLY A 24 10.26 12.30 25.82
C GLY A 24 8.93 12.60 25.10
N GLY A 25 8.59 11.96 24.01
CA GLY A 25 7.41 12.29 23.23
C GLY A 25 6.49 11.10 22.91
N PRO A 26 5.21 11.38 22.58
CA PRO A 26 4.25 10.34 22.19
C PRO A 26 4.52 9.75 20.81
N VAL A 27 5.44 10.32 20.03
CA VAL A 27 5.77 9.92 18.65
C VAL A 27 7.26 9.64 18.52
N ALA A 28 7.60 8.51 17.94
CA ALA A 28 8.96 8.18 17.54
C ALA A 28 9.02 7.99 16.02
N VAL A 29 10.00 8.62 15.37
CA VAL A 29 10.23 8.44 13.92
C VAL A 29 11.20 7.26 13.74
N PRO A 30 10.78 6.17 13.07
CA PRO A 30 11.66 5.04 12.80
C PRO A 30 12.68 5.38 11.70
N ALA A 31 13.74 4.57 11.60
CA ALA A 31 14.61 4.56 10.43
C ALA A 31 13.85 3.93 9.25
N VAL A 32 13.71 4.65 8.14
CA VAL A 32 12.88 4.22 6.99
C VAL A 32 13.74 4.06 5.74
N ALA A 33 13.50 2.98 5.00
CA ALA A 33 13.96 2.78 3.63
C ALA A 33 12.79 2.40 2.74
N ARG A 34 12.91 2.66 1.44
CA ARG A 34 11.90 2.29 0.42
C ARG A 34 12.55 1.53 -0.73
N ALA A 35 11.87 0.49 -1.18
CA ALA A 35 12.18 -0.27 -2.38
C ALA A 35 10.88 -0.39 -3.19
N GLY A 36 10.68 0.50 -4.18
CA GLY A 36 9.40 0.65 -4.89
C GLY A 36 8.24 0.92 -3.92
N ALA A 37 7.19 0.12 -4.00
CA ALA A 37 6.03 0.18 -3.11
C ALA A 37 6.30 -0.35 -1.68
N VAL A 38 7.44 -1.04 -1.45
CA VAL A 38 7.77 -1.60 -0.14
C VAL A 38 8.41 -0.54 0.74
N THR A 39 7.90 -0.38 1.96
CA THR A 39 8.50 0.45 2.99
C THR A 39 8.99 -0.42 4.14
N VAL A 40 10.28 -0.29 4.47
CA VAL A 40 10.89 -0.92 5.64
C VAL A 40 11.11 0.16 6.71
N ALA A 41 10.50 -0.04 7.88
CA ALA A 41 10.64 0.87 9.00
C ALA A 41 11.14 0.10 10.23
N VAL A 42 12.21 0.59 10.83
CA VAL A 42 12.86 -0.07 12.00
C VAL A 42 12.99 0.93 13.14
N SER A 43 12.52 0.53 14.32
CA SER A 43 12.72 1.25 15.56
C SER A 43 13.37 0.33 16.58
N THR A 44 14.29 0.89 17.39
CA THR A 44 14.90 0.22 18.54
C THR A 44 14.38 0.81 19.86
N GLY A 45 13.22 1.47 19.83
CA GLY A 45 12.66 2.11 21.03
C GLY A 45 13.53 3.25 21.60
N GLY A 46 14.31 3.92 20.74
CA GLY A 46 15.23 4.97 21.16
C GLY A 46 16.60 4.47 21.64
N VAL A 47 16.80 3.16 21.82
CA VAL A 47 18.05 2.58 22.38
C VAL A 47 19.26 2.89 21.49
N SER A 48 19.13 2.75 20.16
CA SER A 48 20.23 3.01 19.24
C SER A 48 19.74 3.40 17.85
N PRO A 49 19.76 4.69 17.50
CA PRO A 49 19.45 5.15 16.14
C PRO A 49 20.36 4.53 15.07
N GLY A 50 21.65 4.34 15.38
CA GLY A 50 22.61 3.69 14.48
C GLY A 50 22.29 2.23 14.21
N ALA A 51 21.87 1.46 15.23
CA ALA A 51 21.43 0.08 15.05
C ALA A 51 20.12 0.02 14.25
N ALA A 52 19.19 0.94 14.47
CA ALA A 52 17.96 1.04 13.70
C ALA A 52 18.25 1.30 12.22
N ALA A 53 19.17 2.21 11.92
CA ALA A 53 19.58 2.51 10.54
C ALA A 53 20.26 1.32 9.88
N TRP A 54 21.19 0.66 10.56
CA TRP A 54 21.86 -0.54 10.05
C TRP A 54 20.88 -1.69 9.78
N LEU A 55 19.98 -1.98 10.71
CA LEU A 55 18.94 -3.01 10.54
C LEU A 55 18.00 -2.67 9.38
N ARG A 56 17.61 -1.40 9.24
CA ARG A 56 16.80 -0.93 8.11
C ARG A 56 17.48 -1.25 6.77
N ASP A 57 18.78 -0.94 6.64
CA ASP A 57 19.53 -1.18 5.41
C ASP A 57 19.66 -2.68 5.11
N LEU A 58 19.93 -3.49 6.14
CA LEU A 58 19.99 -4.93 6.03
C LEU A 58 18.65 -5.53 5.55
N LEU A 59 17.55 -5.11 6.16
CA LEU A 59 16.21 -5.58 5.81
C LEU A 59 15.78 -5.08 4.42
N ALA A 60 16.07 -3.84 4.09
CA ALA A 60 15.76 -3.29 2.77
C ALA A 60 16.52 -4.04 1.66
N ALA A 61 17.79 -4.36 1.90
CA ALA A 61 18.60 -5.16 0.94
C ALA A 61 18.10 -6.61 0.80
N SER A 62 17.35 -7.12 1.76
CA SER A 62 16.77 -8.48 1.71
C SER A 62 15.45 -8.56 0.93
N VAL A 63 14.86 -7.43 0.54
CA VAL A 63 13.63 -7.41 -0.27
C VAL A 63 13.97 -7.84 -1.70
N PRO A 64 13.42 -8.97 -2.20
CA PRO A 64 13.72 -9.42 -3.56
C PRO A 64 13.16 -8.45 -4.61
N ALA A 65 13.94 -8.18 -5.66
CA ALA A 65 13.53 -7.26 -6.73
C ALA A 65 12.24 -7.72 -7.43
N GLU A 66 12.07 -9.03 -7.61
CA GLU A 66 10.86 -9.61 -8.18
C GLU A 66 9.60 -9.37 -7.35
N VAL A 67 9.73 -9.20 -6.02
CA VAL A 67 8.60 -8.85 -5.15
C VAL A 67 8.22 -7.39 -5.36
N VAL A 68 9.19 -6.50 -5.50
CA VAL A 68 8.94 -5.09 -5.80
C VAL A 68 8.22 -4.96 -7.13
N GLU A 69 8.69 -5.64 -8.17
CA GLU A 69 8.08 -5.61 -9.50
C GLU A 69 6.67 -6.24 -9.50
N ALA A 70 6.44 -7.29 -8.70
CA ALA A 70 5.12 -7.89 -8.54
C ALA A 70 4.10 -6.92 -7.94
N LEU A 71 4.54 -6.09 -6.97
CA LEU A 71 3.69 -5.06 -6.37
C LEU A 71 3.39 -3.92 -7.36
N ASP A 72 4.36 -3.53 -8.18
CA ASP A 72 4.15 -2.53 -9.22
C ASP A 72 3.15 -3.05 -10.29
N LEU A 73 3.29 -4.32 -10.70
CA LEU A 73 2.31 -4.98 -11.59
C LEU A 73 0.92 -5.07 -10.97
N LEU A 74 0.84 -5.37 -9.68
CA LEU A 74 -0.45 -5.41 -8.97
C LEU A 74 -1.13 -4.04 -8.98
N ALA A 75 -0.38 -2.98 -8.71
CA ALA A 75 -0.90 -1.61 -8.75
C ALA A 75 -1.39 -1.23 -10.16
N GLU A 76 -0.63 -1.60 -11.20
CA GLU A 76 -1.00 -1.38 -12.60
C GLU A 76 -2.32 -2.10 -12.95
N VAL A 77 -2.42 -3.40 -12.66
CA VAL A 77 -3.62 -4.21 -12.98
C VAL A 77 -4.83 -3.77 -12.15
N ALA A 78 -4.64 -3.44 -10.88
CA ALA A 78 -5.72 -2.92 -10.03
C ALA A 78 -6.25 -1.57 -10.57
N GLY A 79 -5.36 -0.72 -11.08
CA GLY A 79 -5.74 0.52 -11.74
C GLY A 79 -6.56 0.28 -13.02
N GLU A 80 -6.11 -0.63 -13.89
CA GLU A 80 -6.83 -1.00 -15.12
C GLU A 80 -8.24 -1.53 -14.83
N LEU A 81 -8.37 -2.44 -13.86
CA LEU A 81 -9.66 -3.00 -13.45
C LEU A 81 -10.58 -1.94 -12.85
N ALA A 82 -10.06 -1.04 -12.02
CA ALA A 82 -10.85 0.06 -11.45
C ALA A 82 -11.37 1.01 -12.53
N GLU A 83 -10.57 1.32 -13.55
CA GLU A 83 -10.99 2.13 -14.69
C GLU A 83 -12.05 1.43 -15.55
N GLU A 84 -11.93 0.12 -15.73
CA GLU A 84 -12.90 -0.69 -16.47
C GLU A 84 -14.26 -0.73 -15.75
N MET A 85 -14.25 -1.01 -14.44
CA MET A 85 -15.45 -0.97 -13.61
C MET A 85 -16.11 0.42 -13.59
N ALA A 86 -15.32 1.49 -13.53
CA ALA A 86 -15.84 2.84 -13.58
C ALA A 86 -16.49 3.18 -14.93
N ARG A 87 -15.94 2.67 -16.05
CA ARG A 87 -16.55 2.83 -17.38
C ARG A 87 -17.86 2.05 -17.50
N GLU A 88 -17.92 0.83 -17.01
CA GLU A 88 -19.14 0.02 -16.99
C GLU A 88 -20.23 0.68 -16.17
N ALA A 89 -19.91 1.14 -14.95
CA ALA A 89 -20.85 1.86 -14.09
C ALA A 89 -21.36 3.17 -14.72
N ALA A 90 -20.51 3.88 -15.47
CA ALA A 90 -20.92 5.08 -16.19
C ALA A 90 -21.90 4.78 -17.35
N VAL A 91 -21.73 3.66 -18.02
CA VAL A 91 -22.64 3.18 -19.09
C VAL A 91 -23.98 2.77 -18.49
N GLU A 92 -23.98 2.02 -17.39
CA GLU A 92 -25.22 1.62 -16.69
C GLU A 92 -25.96 2.83 -16.09
N GLY A 93 -25.22 3.79 -15.49
CA GLY A 93 -25.80 5.04 -14.99
C GLY A 93 -26.45 5.89 -16.09
N ALA A 94 -25.86 5.92 -17.28
CA ALA A 94 -26.45 6.61 -18.44
C ALA A 94 -27.73 5.95 -18.95
N VAL A 95 -27.87 4.65 -18.84
CA VAL A 95 -29.08 3.91 -19.19
C VAL A 95 -30.16 4.12 -18.12
N GLY A 96 -29.78 4.17 -16.82
CA GLY A 96 -30.72 4.36 -15.71
C GLY A 96 -31.37 5.76 -15.66
N VAL A 97 -30.67 6.81 -16.11
CA VAL A 97 -31.22 8.17 -16.21
C VAL A 97 -32.34 8.28 -17.26
N ALA A 98 -32.33 7.41 -18.26
CA ALA A 98 -33.39 7.37 -19.28
C ALA A 98 -34.71 6.76 -18.79
N THR A 99 -34.72 6.05 -17.66
CA THR A 99 -35.91 5.34 -17.13
C THR A 99 -36.52 5.95 -15.83
N GLY A 100 -35.95 7.03 -15.29
CA GLY A 100 -36.64 7.94 -14.36
C GLY A 100 -37.13 7.35 -13.02
N THR A 101 -36.45 6.41 -12.41
CA THR A 101 -36.79 5.93 -11.05
C THR A 101 -35.54 5.61 -10.25
N GLY A 102 -35.18 6.48 -9.29
CA GLY A 102 -34.14 6.16 -8.32
C GLY A 102 -33.65 7.41 -7.57
N ALA A 103 -34.03 7.51 -6.29
CA ALA A 103 -33.52 8.54 -5.38
C ALA A 103 -31.99 8.39 -5.19
N PRO A 104 -31.24 9.50 -5.05
CA PRO A 104 -29.81 9.45 -4.78
C PRO A 104 -29.59 9.32 -3.27
N ASP A 105 -29.63 8.10 -2.76
CA ASP A 105 -29.10 7.83 -1.42
C ASP A 105 -28.59 6.37 -1.34
N GLU A 106 -27.40 6.19 -0.79
CA GLU A 106 -26.72 4.91 -0.52
C GLU A 106 -25.87 4.25 -1.63
N ALA A 107 -25.09 5.00 -2.38
CA ALA A 107 -24.01 4.39 -3.19
C ALA A 107 -22.62 4.99 -2.90
N VAL A 108 -22.24 5.15 -1.62
CA VAL A 108 -20.83 5.01 -1.23
C VAL A 108 -20.59 3.52 -0.96
N ALA A 109 -20.88 2.70 -1.95
CA ALA A 109 -20.42 1.33 -1.99
C ALA A 109 -18.89 1.37 -1.98
N SER A 110 -18.33 0.93 -0.86
CA SER A 110 -16.95 0.54 -0.67
C SER A 110 -16.39 -0.09 -1.95
N THR A 111 -15.74 0.69 -2.80
CA THR A 111 -14.87 0.19 -3.85
C THR A 111 -13.65 -0.43 -3.16
N ARG A 112 -13.86 -1.58 -2.52
CA ARG A 112 -12.77 -2.42 -2.04
C ARG A 112 -12.06 -2.90 -3.28
N SER A 113 -10.89 -2.32 -3.57
CA SER A 113 -9.96 -2.90 -4.52
C SER A 113 -9.86 -4.40 -4.24
N PRO A 114 -9.94 -5.26 -5.25
CA PRO A 114 -9.82 -6.69 -5.08
C PRO A 114 -8.53 -6.98 -4.31
N ARG A 115 -8.63 -7.67 -3.17
CA ARG A 115 -7.47 -8.04 -2.36
C ARG A 115 -7.01 -9.41 -2.81
N PRO A 116 -5.95 -9.49 -3.59
CA PRO A 116 -5.45 -10.79 -4.02
C PRO A 116 -4.97 -11.59 -2.83
N ASP A 117 -5.24 -12.90 -2.83
CA ASP A 117 -4.58 -13.82 -1.91
C ASP A 117 -3.10 -13.94 -2.33
N TRP A 118 -2.21 -13.34 -1.53
CA TRP A 118 -0.78 -13.38 -1.77
C TRP A 118 -0.22 -14.80 -1.86
N ARG A 119 -0.78 -15.76 -1.14
CA ARG A 119 -0.36 -17.16 -1.21
C ARG A 119 -0.65 -17.74 -2.58
N MET A 120 -1.86 -17.51 -3.08
CA MET A 120 -2.24 -17.95 -4.42
C MET A 120 -1.36 -17.28 -5.50
N LEU A 121 -1.03 -16.00 -5.35
CA LEU A 121 -0.13 -15.30 -6.25
C LEU A 121 1.30 -15.85 -6.22
N LEU A 122 1.83 -16.14 -5.05
CA LEU A 122 3.16 -16.74 -4.89
C LEU A 122 3.21 -18.15 -5.52
N ASP A 123 2.17 -18.96 -5.30
CA ASP A 123 2.05 -20.33 -5.81
C ASP A 123 1.78 -20.38 -7.32
N SER A 124 1.29 -19.29 -7.92
CA SER A 124 1.00 -19.20 -9.36
C SER A 124 2.23 -19.26 -10.27
N GLY A 125 3.42 -19.10 -9.71
CA GLY A 125 4.68 -18.98 -10.48
C GLY A 125 4.93 -17.57 -11.05
N MET A 126 4.14 -16.57 -10.69
CA MET A 126 4.28 -15.19 -11.16
C MET A 126 5.68 -14.62 -10.88
N LEU A 127 6.24 -14.86 -9.69
CA LEU A 127 7.59 -14.39 -9.33
C LEU A 127 8.69 -15.02 -10.21
N VAL A 128 8.50 -16.27 -10.64
CA VAL A 128 9.43 -16.93 -11.58
C VAL A 128 9.35 -16.23 -12.95
N ASP A 129 8.15 -15.95 -13.45
CA ASP A 129 7.97 -15.25 -14.71
C ASP A 129 8.61 -13.84 -14.69
N ILE A 130 8.47 -13.12 -13.57
CA ILE A 130 9.11 -11.80 -13.40
C ILE A 130 10.64 -11.95 -13.40
N ARG A 131 11.18 -12.88 -12.62
CA ARG A 131 12.64 -13.13 -12.55
C ARG A 131 13.25 -13.46 -13.91
N GLU A 132 12.49 -14.16 -14.75
CA GLU A 132 12.88 -14.53 -16.11
C GLU A 132 12.54 -13.46 -17.18
N GLY A 133 12.09 -12.29 -16.77
CA GLY A 133 11.75 -11.16 -17.64
C GLY A 133 10.45 -11.34 -18.42
N ARG A 134 9.61 -12.30 -18.07
CA ARG A 134 8.32 -12.57 -18.74
C ARG A 134 7.17 -11.74 -18.12
N ARG A 135 7.37 -10.42 -18.03
CA ARG A 135 6.42 -9.50 -17.40
C ARG A 135 4.98 -9.61 -17.94
N ALA A 136 4.82 -9.80 -19.25
CA ALA A 136 3.49 -9.93 -19.87
C ALA A 136 2.75 -11.19 -19.38
N VAL A 137 3.46 -12.32 -19.24
CA VAL A 137 2.89 -13.57 -18.71
C VAL A 137 2.51 -13.41 -17.25
N ALA A 138 3.36 -12.78 -16.45
CA ALA A 138 3.09 -12.47 -15.04
C ALA A 138 1.83 -11.60 -14.90
N LYS A 139 1.65 -10.60 -15.75
CA LYS A 139 0.48 -9.72 -15.78
C LYS A 139 -0.82 -10.48 -16.08
N GLU A 140 -0.82 -11.36 -17.06
CA GLU A 140 -1.99 -12.17 -17.41
C GLU A 140 -2.37 -13.15 -16.27
N ARG A 141 -1.38 -13.76 -15.62
CA ARG A 141 -1.61 -14.60 -14.44
C ARG A 141 -2.26 -13.80 -13.31
N LEU A 142 -1.78 -12.58 -13.07
CA LEU A 142 -2.30 -11.71 -12.04
C LEU A 142 -3.77 -11.32 -12.33
N LYS A 143 -4.10 -10.97 -13.58
CA LYS A 143 -5.47 -10.70 -14.01
C LYS A 143 -6.39 -11.89 -13.77
N ALA A 144 -5.96 -13.09 -14.15
CA ALA A 144 -6.73 -14.31 -13.93
C ALA A 144 -6.98 -14.59 -12.44
N CYS A 145 -5.99 -14.36 -11.57
CA CYS A 145 -6.16 -14.52 -10.13
C CYS A 145 -7.14 -13.51 -9.53
N LEU A 146 -7.11 -12.26 -9.99
CA LEU A 146 -7.99 -11.19 -9.49
C LEU A 146 -9.45 -11.41 -9.94
N SER A 147 -9.67 -11.86 -11.19
CA SER A 147 -11.01 -12.15 -11.69
C SER A 147 -11.63 -13.40 -11.06
N SER A 148 -10.83 -14.39 -10.63
CA SER A 148 -11.33 -15.59 -9.95
C SER A 148 -11.65 -15.39 -8.46
N SER A 149 -11.22 -14.28 -7.86
CA SER A 149 -11.44 -13.97 -6.44
C SER A 149 -12.75 -13.21 -6.17
N SER A 150 -13.62 -13.06 -7.17
CA SER A 150 -14.86 -12.27 -7.09
C SER A 150 -16.12 -13.11 -6.83
N ASP A 151 -15.97 -14.41 -6.49
CA ASP A 151 -17.08 -15.31 -6.12
C ASP A 151 -17.19 -15.49 -4.58
#